data_bfa2f7db3b5c7c14d77df43bcd4e3d0b
#
_entry.id   bfa2f7db3b5c7c14d77df43bcd4e3d0b
#
_cell.length_a   1.000
_cell.length_b   1.000
_cell.length_c   1.000
_cell.angle_alpha   90.00
_cell.angle_beta   90.00
_cell.angle_gamma   90.00
#
_symmetry.space_group_name_H-M   'P 1'
#
loop_
_entity.id
_entity.type
_entity.pdbx_description
1 polymer ?
#
loop_
_entity_poly.entity_id
_entity_poly.type
_entity_poly.pdbx_seq_one_letter_code
_entity_poly.pdbx_strand_id
1 'polypeptide(L)'
;MGADYGGRFGQQLAQHGLTAITQPWQQWDANWYTWIARVGYGPLSPVHTNGRIYDAVVWPPLFPGMIAAGSKPLGLDEGLVALVITTGALFAALVAIYRLVQLEHDERLALLTLLLVLVYPSAMFLGAGYTEALLLALGAWSFWAALTGRWWLAGVLVAAAVLTKFYALILIVALLFEYMDQLGWSWRRVRLDMAWLVLPSAAALGGWLAYVQLNFGDATRVVTSQKYWDRHLAPPWVALADAVATLRHLRFVGVVDLGALLLLAGLTVYMALRGRRSYAVLMGLSVAVCCATSTLASTARYTAWLFPMFLAAALVLRGKPWLQRAVLVVSAPLMLLLLSRFATGHWAG
;
A
#
# COMPACT_ATOMS: atom_id res chain seq x y z
N MET A 1 -23.16 0.63 9.18
CA MET A 1 -23.30 -0.68 9.82
C MET A 1 -21.90 -1.12 10.27
N GLY A 2 -21.56 -0.84 11.54
CA GLY A 2 -20.32 -1.32 12.16
C GLY A 2 -20.52 -2.78 12.55
N ALA A 3 -20.23 -3.70 11.66
CA ALA A 3 -20.22 -5.10 12.02
C ALA A 3 -19.04 -5.37 12.94
N ASP A 4 -19.32 -6.01 14.05
CA ASP A 4 -18.43 -6.44 15.11
C ASP A 4 -17.36 -7.44 14.62
N TYR A 5 -16.41 -6.95 13.79
CA TYR A 5 -15.26 -7.72 13.33
C TYR A 5 -14.24 -7.96 14.45
N GLY A 6 -14.30 -7.18 15.53
CA GLY A 6 -13.37 -7.26 16.65
C GLY A 6 -13.75 -8.28 17.73
N GLY A 7 -15.04 -8.59 17.91
CA GLY A 7 -15.51 -9.24 19.12
C GLY A 7 -15.03 -10.69 19.32
N ARG A 8 -14.95 -11.52 18.30
CA ARG A 8 -14.50 -12.91 18.42
C ARG A 8 -13.01 -13.10 18.12
N PHE A 9 -12.47 -12.39 17.14
CA PHE A 9 -11.04 -12.42 16.84
C PHE A 9 -10.22 -11.76 17.96
N GLY A 10 -10.70 -10.63 18.51
CA GLY A 10 -10.05 -9.96 19.63
C GLY A 10 -10.04 -10.78 20.92
N GLN A 11 -11.12 -11.54 21.20
CA GLN A 11 -11.17 -12.41 22.38
C GLN A 11 -10.23 -13.61 22.31
N GLN A 12 -9.94 -14.14 21.13
CA GLN A 12 -8.94 -15.20 20.96
C GLN A 12 -7.49 -14.69 21.09
N LEU A 13 -7.25 -13.41 20.82
CA LEU A 13 -5.94 -12.76 20.98
C LEU A 13 -5.69 -12.31 22.43
N ALA A 14 -6.71 -12.21 23.29
CA ALA A 14 -6.64 -11.69 24.65
C ALA A 14 -5.86 -12.58 25.65
N GLN A 15 -5.21 -13.64 25.20
CA GLN A 15 -4.48 -14.55 26.10
C GLN A 15 -3.07 -14.07 26.49
N HIS A 16 -2.55 -13.00 25.90
CA HIS A 16 -1.23 -12.46 26.22
C HIS A 16 -1.34 -11.00 26.64
N GLY A 17 -0.75 -10.60 27.75
CA GLY A 17 -0.84 -9.27 28.35
C GLY A 17 -0.40 -8.07 27.47
N LEU A 18 0.19 -8.31 26.28
CA LEU A 18 0.57 -7.30 25.28
C LEU A 18 -0.58 -6.88 24.38
N THR A 19 -1.72 -7.58 24.39
CA THR A 19 -2.86 -7.31 23.51
C THR A 19 -3.47 -5.92 23.71
N ALA A 20 -3.45 -5.41 24.94
CA ALA A 20 -3.95 -4.06 25.21
C ALA A 20 -3.18 -2.96 24.45
N ILE A 21 -1.88 -3.20 24.18
CA ILE A 21 -1.04 -2.25 23.44
C ILE A 21 -1.16 -2.45 21.93
N THR A 22 -1.25 -3.71 21.48
CA THR A 22 -1.26 -4.05 20.06
C THR A 22 -2.65 -3.96 19.44
N GLN A 23 -3.71 -4.23 20.20
CA GLN A 23 -5.09 -4.29 19.73
C GLN A 23 -5.58 -3.02 19.00
N PRO A 24 -5.33 -1.79 19.44
CA PRO A 24 -5.74 -0.60 18.73
C PRO A 24 -5.18 -0.51 17.30
N TRP A 25 -4.03 -1.15 17.05
CA TRP A 25 -3.32 -1.16 15.77
C TRP A 25 -3.65 -2.39 14.91
N GLN A 26 -4.42 -3.35 15.45
CA GLN A 26 -4.79 -4.62 14.83
C GLN A 26 -6.27 -4.62 14.43
N GLN A 27 -6.70 -3.60 13.66
CA GLN A 27 -8.07 -3.48 13.19
C GLN A 27 -8.17 -3.93 11.72
N TRP A 28 -9.33 -4.42 11.30
CA TRP A 28 -9.68 -4.73 9.91
C TRP A 28 -8.69 -5.71 9.23
N ASP A 29 -7.97 -5.28 8.18
CA ASP A 29 -7.03 -6.12 7.42
C ASP A 29 -5.87 -6.65 8.30
N ALA A 30 -5.44 -5.91 9.33
CA ALA A 30 -4.40 -6.36 10.25
C ALA A 30 -4.78 -7.67 10.96
N ASN A 31 -6.06 -7.86 11.29
CA ASN A 31 -6.55 -9.11 11.87
C ASN A 31 -6.40 -10.29 10.89
N TRP A 32 -6.57 -10.05 9.59
CA TRP A 32 -6.36 -11.09 8.58
C TRP A 32 -4.90 -11.48 8.47
N TYR A 33 -3.98 -10.53 8.47
CA TYR A 33 -2.55 -10.83 8.40
C TYR A 33 -2.06 -11.63 9.61
N THR A 34 -2.46 -11.27 10.82
CA THR A 34 -2.11 -12.00 12.04
C THR A 34 -2.79 -13.35 12.09
N TRP A 35 -4.04 -13.46 11.66
CA TRP A 35 -4.76 -14.74 11.56
C TRP A 35 -4.07 -15.69 10.57
N ILE A 36 -3.75 -15.22 9.34
CA ILE A 36 -3.03 -16.02 8.35
C ILE A 36 -1.64 -16.44 8.88
N ALA A 37 -0.94 -15.54 9.57
CA ALA A 37 0.35 -15.87 10.18
C ALA A 37 0.24 -17.03 11.19
N ARG A 38 -0.85 -17.06 11.97
CA ARG A 38 -1.10 -18.09 12.98
C ARG A 38 -1.48 -19.43 12.38
N VAL A 39 -2.51 -19.47 11.52
CA VAL A 39 -3.14 -20.71 11.04
C VAL A 39 -2.81 -21.07 9.60
N GLY A 40 -2.14 -20.18 8.86
CA GLY A 40 -1.92 -20.33 7.43
C GLY A 40 -3.15 -20.00 6.58
N TYR A 41 -3.05 -20.26 5.29
CA TYR A 41 -4.19 -20.10 4.38
C TYR A 41 -5.25 -21.20 4.50
N GLY A 42 -4.96 -22.29 5.19
CA GLY A 42 -5.84 -23.39 5.60
C GLY A 42 -6.78 -23.98 4.55
N PRO A 43 -7.25 -25.21 4.74
CA PRO A 43 -8.27 -25.80 3.85
C PRO A 43 -9.67 -25.19 4.05
N LEU A 44 -9.86 -24.38 5.08
CA LEU A 44 -11.15 -23.78 5.48
C LEU A 44 -11.37 -22.36 4.93
N SER A 45 -10.65 -21.98 3.93
CA SER A 45 -11.05 -20.83 3.11
C SER A 45 -12.15 -21.30 2.16
N PRO A 46 -13.31 -20.62 2.11
CA PRO A 46 -13.63 -19.35 2.72
C PRO A 46 -14.05 -19.43 4.20
N VAL A 47 -13.72 -18.40 4.97
CA VAL A 47 -14.12 -18.27 6.38
C VAL A 47 -15.47 -17.57 6.45
N HIS A 48 -16.40 -18.12 7.20
CA HIS A 48 -17.70 -17.52 7.45
C HIS A 48 -17.67 -16.67 8.71
N THR A 49 -17.92 -15.37 8.56
CA THR A 49 -17.99 -14.43 9.68
C THR A 49 -19.23 -13.53 9.51
N ASN A 50 -20.07 -13.45 10.53
CA ASN A 50 -21.29 -12.63 10.50
C ASN A 50 -22.20 -12.91 9.29
N GLY A 51 -22.33 -14.18 8.88
CA GLY A 51 -23.13 -14.58 7.71
C GLY A 51 -22.51 -14.22 6.35
N ARG A 52 -21.30 -13.65 6.32
CA ARG A 52 -20.54 -13.39 5.10
C ARG A 52 -19.41 -14.39 4.94
N ILE A 53 -19.06 -14.64 3.71
CA ILE A 53 -17.95 -15.51 3.32
C ILE A 53 -16.77 -14.62 2.99
N TYR A 54 -15.59 -14.95 3.53
CA TYR A 54 -14.33 -14.28 3.23
C TYR A 54 -13.28 -15.31 2.84
N ASP A 55 -12.38 -14.93 1.94
CA ASP A 55 -11.34 -15.82 1.45
C ASP A 55 -9.95 -15.22 1.67
N ALA A 56 -9.13 -15.88 2.47
CA ALA A 56 -7.81 -15.40 2.84
C ALA A 56 -6.82 -15.29 1.66
N VAL A 57 -7.05 -16.00 0.56
CA VAL A 57 -6.13 -16.00 -0.59
C VAL A 57 -6.03 -14.64 -1.31
N VAL A 58 -6.91 -13.70 -1.01
CA VAL A 58 -6.82 -12.32 -1.53
C VAL A 58 -5.66 -11.53 -0.90
N TRP A 59 -5.15 -11.95 0.26
CA TRP A 59 -3.96 -11.37 0.88
C TRP A 59 -2.71 -12.11 0.45
N PRO A 60 -1.75 -11.44 -0.23
CA PRO A 60 -0.51 -12.07 -0.66
C PRO A 60 0.36 -12.52 0.54
N PRO A 61 1.26 -13.50 0.34
CA PRO A 61 1.87 -14.26 1.43
C PRO A 61 3.03 -13.58 2.15
N LEU A 62 3.64 -12.50 1.61
CA LEU A 62 4.90 -11.99 2.16
C LEU A 62 4.72 -11.46 3.58
N PHE A 63 3.77 -10.56 3.81
CA PHE A 63 3.60 -9.94 5.12
C PHE A 63 3.12 -10.94 6.19
N PRO A 64 2.09 -11.77 5.96
CA PRO A 64 1.74 -12.82 6.91
C PRO A 64 2.86 -13.83 7.15
N GLY A 65 3.64 -14.16 6.11
CA GLY A 65 4.80 -15.03 6.22
C GLY A 65 5.92 -14.45 7.10
N MET A 66 6.20 -13.15 6.97
CA MET A 66 7.15 -12.44 7.83
C MET A 66 6.69 -12.43 9.29
N ILE A 67 5.39 -12.19 9.52
CA ILE A 67 4.81 -12.25 10.88
C ILE A 67 4.97 -13.67 11.46
N ALA A 68 4.61 -14.71 10.69
CA ALA A 68 4.74 -16.09 11.14
C ALA A 68 6.20 -16.47 11.43
N ALA A 69 7.14 -16.05 10.58
CA ALA A 69 8.57 -16.30 10.76
C ALA A 69 9.16 -15.61 12.01
N GLY A 70 8.63 -14.46 12.38
CA GLY A 70 9.05 -13.73 13.58
C GLY A 70 8.33 -14.21 14.86
N SER A 71 7.05 -14.59 14.78
CA SER A 71 6.26 -14.95 15.96
C SER A 71 6.45 -16.40 16.40
N LYS A 72 6.33 -17.35 15.47
CA LYS A 72 6.31 -18.79 15.81
C LYS A 72 7.58 -19.29 16.49
N PRO A 73 8.80 -19.04 15.99
CA PRO A 73 10.02 -19.55 16.62
C PRO A 73 10.30 -18.93 17.99
N LEU A 74 9.83 -17.69 18.21
CA LEU A 74 10.10 -16.92 19.42
C LEU A 74 8.93 -16.93 20.41
N GLY A 75 7.78 -17.55 20.07
CA GLY A 75 6.58 -17.53 20.90
C GLY A 75 6.02 -16.11 21.13
N LEU A 76 6.25 -15.18 20.19
CA LEU A 76 5.81 -13.80 20.32
C LEU A 76 4.39 -13.61 19.78
N ASP A 77 3.71 -12.57 20.30
CA ASP A 77 2.42 -12.13 19.81
C ASP A 77 2.52 -11.66 18.34
N GLU A 78 1.65 -12.16 17.46
CA GLU A 78 1.67 -11.85 16.04
C GLU A 78 1.41 -10.36 15.76
N GLY A 79 0.58 -9.72 16.60
CA GLY A 79 0.30 -8.29 16.51
C GLY A 79 1.54 -7.46 16.83
N LEU A 80 2.29 -7.84 17.86
CA LEU A 80 3.57 -7.20 18.19
C LEU A 80 4.57 -7.33 17.05
N VAL A 81 4.71 -8.55 16.51
CA VAL A 81 5.64 -8.80 15.39
C VAL A 81 5.22 -8.00 14.15
N ALA A 82 3.91 -7.92 13.86
CA ALA A 82 3.40 -7.09 12.76
C ALA A 82 3.79 -5.61 12.94
N LEU A 83 3.65 -5.05 14.14
CA LEU A 83 4.04 -3.66 14.44
C LEU A 83 5.55 -3.44 14.31
N VAL A 84 6.36 -4.39 14.78
CA VAL A 84 7.84 -4.32 14.64
C VAL A 84 8.24 -4.31 13.16
N ILE A 85 7.66 -5.21 12.36
CA ILE A 85 7.92 -5.27 10.91
C ILE A 85 7.47 -3.96 10.24
N THR A 86 6.29 -3.47 10.56
CA THR A 86 5.75 -2.24 9.97
C THR A 86 6.59 -1.01 10.33
N THR A 87 7.00 -0.90 11.60
CA THR A 87 7.87 0.20 12.06
C THR A 87 9.24 0.15 11.38
N GLY A 88 9.85 -1.04 11.29
CA GLY A 88 11.12 -1.22 10.59
C GLY A 88 10.98 -0.92 9.07
N ALA A 89 9.87 -1.33 8.46
CA ALA A 89 9.58 -1.03 7.07
C ALA A 89 9.37 0.48 6.84
N LEU A 90 8.66 1.17 7.72
CA LEU A 90 8.50 2.63 7.65
C LEU A 90 9.85 3.33 7.74
N PHE A 91 10.70 2.94 8.69
CA PHE A 91 12.05 3.50 8.79
C PHE A 91 12.85 3.27 7.50
N ALA A 92 12.84 2.05 6.98
CA ALA A 92 13.50 1.71 5.71
C ALA A 92 12.93 2.51 4.53
N ALA A 93 11.62 2.76 4.50
CA ALA A 93 10.96 3.60 3.49
C ALA A 93 11.44 5.06 3.57
N LEU A 94 11.48 5.63 4.76
CA LEU A 94 11.94 7.01 4.97
C LEU A 94 13.40 7.18 4.52
N VAL A 95 14.28 6.21 4.85
CA VAL A 95 15.68 6.20 4.38
C VAL A 95 15.75 6.10 2.84
N ALA A 96 14.93 5.23 2.24
CA ALA A 96 14.89 5.09 0.78
C ALA A 96 14.44 6.38 0.09
N ILE A 97 13.36 7.00 0.58
CA ILE A 97 12.82 8.25 0.03
C ILE A 97 13.84 9.39 0.19
N TYR A 98 14.47 9.51 1.36
CA TYR A 98 15.52 10.49 1.58
C TYR A 98 16.64 10.35 0.54
N ARG A 99 17.19 9.12 0.39
CA ARG A 99 18.24 8.84 -0.58
C ARG A 99 17.80 9.06 -2.03
N LEU A 100 16.58 8.66 -2.38
CA LEU A 100 16.01 8.89 -3.71
C LEU A 100 15.94 10.37 -4.05
N VAL A 101 15.38 11.16 -3.14
CA VAL A 101 15.24 12.60 -3.37
C VAL A 101 16.61 13.27 -3.46
N GLN A 102 17.60 12.82 -2.69
CA GLN A 102 18.97 13.35 -2.75
C GLN A 102 19.72 13.01 -4.06
N LEU A 103 19.27 12.02 -4.84
CA LEU A 103 19.87 11.77 -6.16
C LEU A 103 19.63 12.93 -7.15
N GLU A 104 18.56 13.69 -6.97
CA GLU A 104 18.12 14.71 -7.95
C GLU A 104 17.88 16.11 -7.32
N HIS A 105 17.79 16.17 -6.00
CA HIS A 105 17.37 17.35 -5.27
C HIS A 105 18.18 17.57 -3.98
N ASP A 106 17.91 18.69 -3.31
CA ASP A 106 18.56 19.05 -2.05
C ASP A 106 17.93 18.37 -0.81
N GLU A 107 18.67 18.43 0.29
CA GLU A 107 18.26 17.86 1.57
C GLU A 107 16.96 18.47 2.12
N ARG A 108 16.73 19.77 1.90
CA ARG A 108 15.51 20.44 2.38
C ARG A 108 14.27 19.85 1.72
N LEU A 109 14.35 19.55 0.43
CA LEU A 109 13.26 18.89 -0.29
C LEU A 109 13.07 17.45 0.20
N ALA A 110 14.15 16.72 0.46
CA ALA A 110 14.09 15.39 1.03
C ALA A 110 13.35 15.40 2.38
N LEU A 111 13.75 16.27 3.30
CA LEU A 111 13.11 16.39 4.61
C LEU A 111 11.63 16.82 4.50
N LEU A 112 11.31 17.75 3.60
CA LEU A 112 9.92 18.15 3.37
C LEU A 112 9.09 16.96 2.84
N THR A 113 9.66 16.15 1.94
CA THR A 113 8.99 14.94 1.43
C THR A 113 8.71 13.95 2.56
N LEU A 114 9.69 13.70 3.43
CA LEU A 114 9.49 12.82 4.60
C LEU A 114 8.40 13.35 5.54
N LEU A 115 8.42 14.66 5.81
CA LEU A 115 7.40 15.28 6.66
C LEU A 115 5.99 15.08 6.07
N LEU A 116 5.81 15.24 4.75
CA LEU A 116 4.54 15.04 4.09
C LEU A 116 4.07 13.58 4.15
N VAL A 117 4.98 12.59 4.07
CA VAL A 117 4.65 11.18 4.31
C VAL A 117 4.09 10.98 5.71
N LEU A 118 4.76 11.55 6.73
CA LEU A 118 4.42 11.33 8.14
C LEU A 118 3.15 12.05 8.58
N VAL A 119 2.79 13.17 7.95
CA VAL A 119 1.58 13.93 8.30
C VAL A 119 0.41 13.66 7.34
N TYR A 120 0.57 12.75 6.39
CA TYR A 120 -0.50 12.38 5.47
C TYR A 120 -1.73 11.88 6.27
N PRO A 121 -2.96 12.26 5.91
CA PRO A 121 -4.14 11.88 6.70
C PRO A 121 -4.26 10.39 7.00
N SER A 122 -3.88 9.54 6.04
CA SER A 122 -3.89 8.07 6.20
C SER A 122 -2.53 7.48 6.63
N ALA A 123 -1.58 8.31 7.12
CA ALA A 123 -0.25 7.83 7.56
C ALA A 123 -0.32 6.83 8.73
N MET A 124 -1.43 6.79 9.48
CA MET A 124 -1.64 5.77 10.52
C MET A 124 -1.51 4.34 9.97
N PHE A 125 -1.86 4.08 8.70
CA PHE A 125 -1.68 2.77 8.08
C PHE A 125 -0.20 2.42 7.81
N LEU A 126 0.70 3.41 7.85
CA LEU A 126 2.14 3.19 7.82
C LEU A 126 2.69 2.75 9.19
N GLY A 127 1.95 2.97 10.28
CA GLY A 127 2.32 2.58 11.64
C GLY A 127 1.52 1.42 12.21
N ALA A 128 0.35 1.09 11.65
CA ALA A 128 -0.48 -0.03 12.05
C ALA A 128 0.06 -1.36 11.50
N GLY A 129 -0.51 -2.50 11.94
CA GLY A 129 -0.15 -3.83 11.46
C GLY A 129 -0.57 -4.11 10.01
N TYR A 130 -0.22 -3.22 9.10
CA TYR A 130 -0.63 -3.18 7.70
C TYR A 130 0.57 -3.29 6.75
N THR A 131 0.28 -3.50 5.47
CA THR A 131 1.30 -3.70 4.43
C THR A 131 1.81 -2.42 3.79
N GLU A 132 1.19 -1.28 4.07
CA GLU A 132 1.44 -0.01 3.38
C GLU A 132 2.87 0.50 3.57
N ALA A 133 3.44 0.39 4.78
CA ALA A 133 4.83 0.76 5.03
C ALA A 133 5.83 -0.15 4.32
N LEU A 134 5.56 -1.47 4.31
CA LEU A 134 6.40 -2.44 3.61
C LEU A 134 6.37 -2.17 2.10
N LEU A 135 5.19 -1.90 1.54
CA LEU A 135 5.03 -1.57 0.13
C LEU A 135 5.71 -0.24 -0.24
N LEU A 136 5.61 0.78 0.64
CA LEU A 136 6.33 2.05 0.49
C LEU A 136 7.84 1.83 0.46
N ALA A 137 8.38 1.01 1.38
CA ALA A 137 9.80 0.68 1.43
C ALA A 137 10.26 -0.04 0.15
N LEU A 138 9.56 -1.12 -0.22
CA LEU A 138 9.90 -1.92 -1.38
C LEU A 138 9.82 -1.11 -2.68
N GLY A 139 8.78 -0.27 -2.83
CA GLY A 139 8.63 0.63 -3.97
C GLY A 139 9.73 1.69 -4.05
N ALA A 140 10.03 2.37 -2.95
CA ALA A 140 11.07 3.40 -2.92
C ALA A 140 12.48 2.81 -3.15
N TRP A 141 12.81 1.68 -2.49
CA TRP A 141 14.09 1.01 -2.71
C TRP A 141 14.22 0.43 -4.12
N SER A 142 13.13 -0.04 -4.75
CA SER A 142 13.18 -0.53 -6.12
C SER A 142 13.54 0.58 -7.12
N PHE A 143 12.97 1.77 -6.95
CA PHE A 143 13.35 2.94 -7.73
C PHE A 143 14.77 3.41 -7.44
N TRP A 144 15.20 3.43 -6.18
CA TRP A 144 16.59 3.76 -5.85
C TRP A 144 17.58 2.78 -6.50
N ALA A 145 17.27 1.48 -6.47
CA ALA A 145 18.08 0.47 -7.11
C ALA A 145 18.14 0.67 -8.63
N ALA A 146 17.01 0.93 -9.28
CA ALA A 146 16.91 1.22 -10.70
C ALA A 146 17.71 2.47 -11.12
N LEU A 147 17.58 3.56 -10.35
CA LEU A 147 18.29 4.81 -10.60
C LEU A 147 19.80 4.71 -10.36
N THR A 148 20.23 3.74 -9.55
CA THR A 148 21.66 3.43 -9.33
C THR A 148 22.17 2.28 -10.20
N GLY A 149 21.40 1.86 -11.22
CA GLY A 149 21.80 0.81 -12.18
C GLY A 149 21.74 -0.62 -11.65
N ARG A 150 21.14 -0.85 -10.49
CA ARG A 150 21.05 -2.17 -9.84
C ARG A 150 19.73 -2.87 -10.20
N TRP A 151 19.53 -3.14 -11.49
CA TRP A 151 18.26 -3.66 -12.02
C TRP A 151 17.83 -5.00 -11.41
N TRP A 152 18.79 -5.89 -11.11
CA TRP A 152 18.49 -7.15 -10.42
C TRP A 152 17.84 -6.93 -9.05
N LEU A 153 18.38 -5.97 -8.28
CA LEU A 153 17.84 -5.63 -6.97
C LEU A 153 16.46 -4.98 -7.11
N ALA A 154 16.29 -4.07 -8.09
CA ALA A 154 14.98 -3.49 -8.38
C ALA A 154 13.92 -4.57 -8.65
N GLY A 155 14.25 -5.57 -9.49
CA GLY A 155 13.33 -6.66 -9.81
C GLY A 155 12.97 -7.55 -8.62
N VAL A 156 13.95 -7.90 -7.76
CA VAL A 156 13.71 -8.68 -6.54
C VAL A 156 12.81 -7.91 -5.57
N LEU A 157 13.04 -6.59 -5.39
CA LEU A 157 12.21 -5.74 -4.54
C LEU A 157 10.78 -5.60 -5.08
N VAL A 158 10.60 -5.50 -6.40
CA VAL A 158 9.27 -5.50 -7.02
C VAL A 158 8.57 -6.84 -6.84
N ALA A 159 9.28 -7.96 -6.98
CA ALA A 159 8.70 -9.29 -6.70
C ALA A 159 8.20 -9.40 -5.25
N ALA A 160 8.99 -8.90 -4.29
CA ALA A 160 8.56 -8.82 -2.89
C ALA A 160 7.35 -7.88 -2.72
N ALA A 161 7.31 -6.74 -3.43
CA ALA A 161 6.15 -5.84 -3.41
C ALA A 161 4.88 -6.52 -3.96
N VAL A 162 4.99 -7.31 -5.03
CA VAL A 162 3.86 -8.09 -5.61
C VAL A 162 3.36 -9.12 -4.61
N LEU A 163 4.24 -9.81 -3.87
CA LEU A 163 3.87 -10.73 -2.79
C LEU A 163 3.39 -10.01 -1.52
N THR A 164 3.51 -8.69 -1.46
CA THR A 164 2.92 -7.86 -0.40
C THR A 164 1.51 -7.39 -0.79
N LYS A 165 1.35 -6.91 -2.02
CA LYS A 165 0.06 -6.53 -2.62
C LYS A 165 0.10 -6.66 -4.15
N PHE A 166 -0.88 -7.33 -4.75
CA PHE A 166 -0.88 -7.63 -6.20
C PHE A 166 -0.90 -6.39 -7.08
N TYR A 167 -1.52 -5.29 -6.65
CA TYR A 167 -1.49 -4.06 -7.44
C TYR A 167 -0.10 -3.43 -7.55
N ALA A 168 0.90 -3.89 -6.77
CA ALA A 168 2.30 -3.52 -6.96
C ALA A 168 2.88 -3.94 -8.32
N LEU A 169 2.18 -4.77 -9.10
CA LEU A 169 2.52 -5.05 -10.50
C LEU A 169 2.70 -3.77 -11.34
N ILE A 170 2.04 -2.67 -10.99
CA ILE A 170 2.23 -1.37 -11.66
C ILE A 170 3.67 -0.83 -11.54
N LEU A 171 4.44 -1.26 -10.52
CA LEU A 171 5.86 -0.93 -10.39
C LEU A 171 6.68 -1.47 -11.59
N ILE A 172 6.33 -2.65 -12.10
CA ILE A 172 7.01 -3.23 -13.27
C ILE A 172 6.89 -2.27 -14.45
N VAL A 173 5.68 -1.79 -14.74
CA VAL A 173 5.43 -0.88 -15.86
C VAL A 173 6.18 0.43 -15.67
N ALA A 174 6.13 1.01 -14.46
CA ALA A 174 6.82 2.25 -14.16
C ALA A 174 8.35 2.12 -14.27
N LEU A 175 8.92 1.00 -13.81
CA LEU A 175 10.36 0.73 -13.90
C LEU A 175 10.80 0.33 -15.30
N LEU A 176 9.98 -0.36 -16.10
CA LEU A 176 10.24 -0.56 -17.52
C LEU A 176 10.29 0.78 -18.26
N PHE A 177 9.40 1.69 -17.92
CA PHE A 177 9.41 3.06 -18.45
C PHE A 177 10.70 3.79 -18.07
N GLU A 178 11.12 3.69 -16.78
CA GLU A 178 12.39 4.22 -16.29
C GLU A 178 13.58 3.63 -17.03
N TYR A 179 13.59 2.31 -17.23
CA TYR A 179 14.63 1.61 -17.97
C TYR A 179 14.77 2.14 -19.40
N MET A 180 13.63 2.27 -20.10
CA MET A 180 13.62 2.80 -21.47
C MET A 180 14.02 4.28 -21.54
N ASP A 181 13.64 5.08 -20.53
CA ASP A 181 14.00 6.50 -20.45
C ASP A 181 15.52 6.67 -20.27
N GLN A 182 16.16 5.86 -19.42
CA GLN A 182 17.62 5.83 -19.27
C GLN A 182 18.37 5.39 -20.54
N LEU A 183 17.76 4.56 -21.39
CA LEU A 183 18.30 4.16 -22.68
C LEU A 183 18.02 5.16 -23.84
N GLY A 184 17.32 6.28 -23.55
CA GLY A 184 16.86 7.23 -24.57
C GLY A 184 15.90 6.58 -25.56
N TRP A 185 15.05 5.64 -25.12
CA TRP A 185 14.07 4.89 -25.93
C TRP A 185 14.67 4.11 -27.08
N SER A 186 15.96 3.72 -26.97
CA SER A 186 16.65 2.93 -27.98
C SER A 186 16.54 1.43 -27.71
N TRP A 187 15.66 0.73 -28.43
CA TRP A 187 15.49 -0.73 -28.32
C TRP A 187 16.78 -1.52 -28.59
N ARG A 188 17.71 -0.96 -29.37
CA ARG A 188 19.00 -1.57 -29.65
C ARG A 188 19.95 -1.62 -28.43
N ARG A 189 19.68 -0.81 -27.41
CA ARG A 189 20.47 -0.74 -26.18
C ARG A 189 19.88 -1.59 -25.04
N VAL A 190 18.74 -2.23 -25.27
CA VAL A 190 18.12 -3.12 -24.29
C VAL A 190 19.04 -4.31 -24.05
N ARG A 191 19.29 -4.60 -22.78
CA ARG A 191 20.16 -5.68 -22.30
C ARG A 191 19.34 -6.72 -21.56
N LEU A 192 19.95 -7.88 -21.29
CA LEU A 192 19.33 -8.98 -20.54
C LEU A 192 18.97 -8.60 -19.10
N ASP A 193 19.58 -7.53 -18.55
CA ASP A 193 19.24 -7.03 -17.21
C ASP A 193 17.79 -6.53 -17.11
N MET A 194 17.15 -6.12 -18.21
CA MET A 194 15.72 -5.82 -18.25
C MET A 194 14.84 -7.01 -17.78
N ALA A 195 15.30 -8.23 -18.02
CA ALA A 195 14.58 -9.44 -17.61
C ALA A 195 14.38 -9.52 -16.08
N TRP A 196 15.30 -8.93 -15.30
CA TRP A 196 15.15 -8.85 -13.85
C TRP A 196 13.93 -8.06 -13.39
N LEU A 197 13.40 -7.13 -14.19
CA LEU A 197 12.18 -6.40 -13.85
C LEU A 197 10.91 -7.27 -13.93
N VAL A 198 10.92 -8.29 -14.79
CA VAL A 198 9.74 -9.10 -15.08
C VAL A 198 9.83 -10.49 -14.47
N LEU A 199 10.94 -11.20 -14.67
CA LEU A 199 11.04 -12.62 -14.31
C LEU A 199 10.86 -12.91 -12.81
N PRO A 200 11.48 -12.18 -11.87
CA PRO A 200 11.26 -12.42 -10.45
C PRO A 200 9.81 -12.20 -10.03
N SER A 201 9.17 -11.15 -10.56
CA SER A 201 7.76 -10.84 -10.26
C SER A 201 6.81 -11.86 -10.87
N ALA A 202 7.09 -12.32 -12.09
CA ALA A 202 6.33 -13.39 -12.75
C ALA A 202 6.46 -14.71 -11.98
N ALA A 203 7.67 -15.05 -11.53
CA ALA A 203 7.92 -16.24 -10.73
C ALA A 203 7.21 -16.16 -9.36
N ALA A 204 7.25 -15.00 -8.71
CA ALA A 204 6.61 -14.76 -7.42
C ALA A 204 5.08 -14.88 -7.54
N LEU A 205 4.48 -14.19 -8.50
CA LEU A 205 3.02 -14.27 -8.74
C LEU A 205 2.61 -15.67 -9.23
N GLY A 206 3.36 -16.25 -10.17
CA GLY A 206 3.11 -17.60 -10.69
C GLY A 206 3.20 -18.65 -9.60
N GLY A 207 4.21 -18.57 -8.73
CA GLY A 207 4.35 -19.44 -7.57
C GLY A 207 3.17 -19.32 -6.59
N TRP A 208 2.70 -18.10 -6.35
CA TRP A 208 1.50 -17.89 -5.52
C TRP A 208 0.24 -18.47 -6.16
N LEU A 209 0.01 -18.21 -7.46
CA LEU A 209 -1.13 -18.75 -8.18
C LEU A 209 -1.09 -20.28 -8.24
N ALA A 210 0.09 -20.87 -8.46
CA ALA A 210 0.28 -22.31 -8.42
C ALA A 210 -0.02 -22.90 -7.03
N TYR A 211 0.43 -22.24 -5.97
CA TYR A 211 0.08 -22.62 -4.59
C TYR A 211 -1.44 -22.64 -4.37
N VAL A 212 -2.13 -21.56 -4.79
CA VAL A 212 -3.59 -21.47 -4.66
C VAL A 212 -4.29 -22.53 -5.50
N GLN A 213 -3.82 -22.78 -6.73
CA GLN A 213 -4.37 -23.83 -7.59
C GLN A 213 -4.23 -25.22 -6.98
N LEU A 214 -3.04 -25.56 -6.46
CA LEU A 214 -2.75 -26.88 -5.91
C LEU A 214 -3.46 -27.16 -4.60
N ASN A 215 -3.63 -26.14 -3.73
CA ASN A 215 -4.20 -26.33 -2.40
C ASN A 215 -5.72 -26.06 -2.35
N PHE A 216 -6.26 -25.27 -3.28
CA PHE A 216 -7.67 -24.84 -3.24
C PHE A 216 -8.42 -25.10 -4.57
N GLY A 217 -7.75 -25.63 -5.59
CA GLY A 217 -8.38 -26.07 -6.84
C GLY A 217 -8.72 -24.96 -7.84
N ASP A 218 -8.59 -23.67 -7.46
CA ASP A 218 -8.94 -22.54 -8.32
C ASP A 218 -8.07 -21.31 -8.03
N ALA A 219 -7.08 -21.06 -8.89
CA ALA A 219 -6.19 -19.91 -8.79
C ALA A 219 -6.91 -18.56 -9.01
N THR A 220 -8.06 -18.55 -9.70
CA THR A 220 -8.81 -17.32 -9.97
C THR A 220 -9.44 -16.73 -8.73
N ARG A 221 -9.52 -17.49 -7.63
CA ARG A 221 -10.01 -17.03 -6.31
C ARG A 221 -9.25 -15.82 -5.78
N VAL A 222 -7.98 -15.67 -6.12
CA VAL A 222 -7.18 -14.49 -5.75
C VAL A 222 -7.83 -13.18 -6.22
N VAL A 223 -8.52 -13.22 -7.36
CA VAL A 223 -9.23 -12.06 -7.92
C VAL A 223 -10.73 -12.12 -7.62
N THR A 224 -11.36 -13.26 -7.87
CA THR A 224 -12.82 -13.40 -7.79
C THR A 224 -13.35 -13.29 -6.37
N SER A 225 -12.53 -13.61 -5.36
CA SER A 225 -12.91 -13.48 -3.95
C SER A 225 -12.96 -12.03 -3.46
N GLN A 226 -12.47 -11.06 -4.24
CA GLN A 226 -12.61 -9.63 -3.91
C GLN A 226 -14.09 -9.20 -3.78
N LYS A 227 -15.01 -9.91 -4.45
CA LYS A 227 -16.46 -9.69 -4.32
C LYS A 227 -16.98 -9.78 -2.88
N TYR A 228 -16.32 -10.54 -2.02
CA TYR A 228 -16.71 -10.68 -0.61
C TYR A 228 -16.49 -9.41 0.21
N TRP A 229 -15.69 -8.46 -0.33
CA TRP A 229 -15.48 -7.12 0.21
C TRP A 229 -16.24 -6.06 -0.59
N ASP A 230 -17.29 -6.46 -1.33
CA ASP A 230 -18.09 -5.60 -2.21
C ASP A 230 -17.23 -4.86 -3.26
N ARG A 231 -16.07 -5.48 -3.63
CA ARG A 231 -15.14 -4.96 -4.65
C ARG A 231 -15.14 -5.83 -5.89
N HIS A 232 -15.30 -5.19 -7.03
CA HIS A 232 -15.16 -5.80 -8.34
C HIS A 232 -14.59 -4.78 -9.31
N LEU A 233 -14.03 -5.28 -10.41
CA LEU A 233 -13.63 -4.42 -11.51
C LEU A 233 -14.86 -3.74 -12.10
N ALA A 234 -14.81 -2.43 -12.24
CA ALA A 234 -15.89 -1.63 -12.76
C ALA A 234 -15.35 -0.52 -13.68
N PRO A 235 -16.13 -0.06 -14.64
CA PRO A 235 -15.76 1.11 -15.44
C PRO A 235 -15.61 2.37 -14.57
N PRO A 236 -14.75 3.33 -14.96
CA PRO A 236 -14.43 4.51 -14.14
C PRO A 236 -15.63 5.37 -13.74
N TRP A 237 -16.68 5.37 -14.54
CA TRP A 237 -17.91 6.13 -14.21
C TRP A 237 -18.67 5.56 -13.00
N VAL A 238 -18.46 4.29 -12.65
CA VAL A 238 -19.04 3.69 -11.44
C VAL A 238 -18.37 4.28 -10.20
N ALA A 239 -17.03 4.36 -10.19
CA ALA A 239 -16.28 5.03 -9.13
C ALA A 239 -16.65 6.53 -9.01
N LEU A 240 -16.93 7.20 -10.14
CA LEU A 240 -17.39 8.58 -10.14
C LEU A 240 -18.80 8.70 -9.53
N ALA A 241 -19.70 7.78 -9.83
CA ALA A 241 -21.03 7.73 -9.22
C ALA A 241 -20.96 7.53 -7.70
N ASP A 242 -20.06 6.67 -7.21
CA ASP A 242 -19.79 6.49 -5.78
C ASP A 242 -19.25 7.79 -5.15
N ALA A 243 -18.35 8.51 -5.84
CA ALA A 243 -17.87 9.82 -5.41
C ALA A 243 -19.01 10.84 -5.26
N VAL A 244 -19.93 10.91 -6.24
CA VAL A 244 -21.11 11.79 -6.19
C VAL A 244 -22.03 11.41 -5.03
N ALA A 245 -22.28 10.12 -4.81
CA ALA A 245 -23.07 9.64 -3.68
C ALA A 245 -22.42 9.98 -2.33
N THR A 246 -21.09 9.85 -2.25
CA THR A 246 -20.28 10.23 -1.08
C THR A 246 -20.46 11.71 -0.74
N LEU A 247 -20.38 12.61 -1.73
CA LEU A 247 -20.58 14.05 -1.52
C LEU A 247 -22.02 14.37 -1.09
N ARG A 248 -23.01 13.75 -1.74
CA ARG A 248 -24.44 13.98 -1.39
C ARG A 248 -24.77 13.58 0.04
N HIS A 249 -24.15 12.53 0.55
CA HIS A 249 -24.40 12.02 1.89
C HIS A 249 -23.35 12.47 2.93
N LEU A 250 -22.42 13.36 2.55
CA LEU A 250 -21.33 13.87 3.41
C LEU A 250 -20.62 12.75 4.20
N ARG A 251 -20.35 11.62 3.55
CA ARG A 251 -19.62 10.50 4.16
C ARG A 251 -18.17 10.91 4.40
N PHE A 252 -17.84 11.23 5.64
CA PHE A 252 -16.55 11.82 6.01
C PHE A 252 -15.34 11.08 5.40
N VAL A 253 -15.23 9.75 5.61
CA VAL A 253 -14.11 8.96 5.07
C VAL A 253 -14.09 8.98 3.54
N GLY A 254 -15.26 8.88 2.89
CA GLY A 254 -15.34 8.93 1.44
C GLY A 254 -14.95 10.31 0.87
N VAL A 255 -15.18 11.41 1.61
CA VAL A 255 -14.67 12.74 1.21
C VAL A 255 -13.14 12.79 1.27
N VAL A 256 -12.54 12.16 2.28
CA VAL A 256 -11.07 12.01 2.38
C VAL A 256 -10.52 11.17 1.22
N ASP A 257 -11.19 10.06 0.88
CA ASP A 257 -10.80 9.19 -0.23
C ASP A 257 -10.89 9.94 -1.58
N LEU A 258 -11.95 10.68 -1.82
CA LEU A 258 -12.09 11.51 -3.01
C LEU A 258 -11.03 12.61 -3.07
N GLY A 259 -10.77 13.28 -1.95
CA GLY A 259 -9.70 14.28 -1.82
C GLY A 259 -8.33 13.71 -2.15
N ALA A 260 -8.03 12.49 -1.68
CA ALA A 260 -6.80 11.78 -1.98
C ALA A 260 -6.68 11.44 -3.49
N LEU A 261 -7.77 10.99 -4.12
CA LEU A 261 -7.79 10.72 -5.56
C LEU A 261 -7.53 11.99 -6.38
N LEU A 262 -8.21 13.09 -6.06
CA LEU A 262 -8.05 14.37 -6.76
C LEU A 262 -6.64 14.94 -6.56
N LEU A 263 -6.09 14.83 -5.35
CA LEU A 263 -4.71 15.21 -5.05
C LEU A 263 -3.73 14.37 -5.87
N LEU A 264 -3.88 13.04 -5.88
CA LEU A 264 -3.05 12.13 -6.67
C LEU A 264 -3.13 12.49 -8.15
N ALA A 265 -4.33 12.67 -8.71
CA ALA A 265 -4.52 13.01 -10.12
C ALA A 265 -3.86 14.36 -10.48
N GLY A 266 -4.05 15.41 -9.68
CA GLY A 266 -3.43 16.71 -9.90
C GLY A 266 -1.90 16.65 -9.80
N LEU A 267 -1.36 15.93 -8.81
CA LEU A 267 0.09 15.75 -8.68
C LEU A 267 0.66 14.84 -9.77
N THR A 268 -0.13 13.90 -10.32
CA THR A 268 0.26 13.09 -11.49
C THR A 268 0.49 14.00 -12.71
N VAL A 269 -0.45 14.91 -12.98
CA VAL A 269 -0.30 15.89 -14.07
C VAL A 269 0.93 16.77 -13.85
N TYR A 270 1.11 17.27 -12.63
CA TYR A 270 2.30 18.06 -12.30
C TYR A 270 3.59 17.28 -12.57
N MET A 271 3.67 16.01 -12.11
CA MET A 271 4.84 15.15 -12.28
C MET A 271 5.09 14.82 -13.76
N ALA A 272 4.03 14.62 -14.55
CA ALA A 272 4.13 14.37 -15.99
C ALA A 272 4.70 15.58 -16.74
N LEU A 273 4.39 16.80 -16.31
CA LEU A 273 4.79 18.05 -16.97
C LEU A 273 6.16 18.56 -16.50
N ARG A 274 6.55 18.28 -15.24
CA ARG A 274 7.68 18.94 -14.58
C ARG A 274 8.67 18.01 -13.90
N GLY A 275 8.32 16.73 -13.75
CA GLY A 275 9.13 15.76 -13.04
C GLY A 275 9.58 14.57 -13.87
N ARG A 276 9.93 13.50 -13.19
CA ARG A 276 10.37 12.24 -13.81
C ARG A 276 9.15 11.47 -14.36
N ARG A 277 9.24 11.08 -15.63
CA ARG A 277 8.13 10.40 -16.34
C ARG A 277 7.73 9.07 -15.70
N SER A 278 8.70 8.27 -15.24
CA SER A 278 8.42 6.99 -14.58
C SER A 278 7.61 7.17 -13.28
N TYR A 279 7.84 8.24 -12.53
CA TYR A 279 7.03 8.59 -11.37
C TYR A 279 5.60 8.96 -11.77
N ALA A 280 5.45 9.74 -12.84
CA ALA A 280 4.14 10.07 -13.38
C ALA A 280 3.38 8.83 -13.86
N VAL A 281 4.08 7.87 -14.49
CA VAL A 281 3.51 6.58 -14.90
C VAL A 281 3.03 5.78 -13.69
N LEU A 282 3.84 5.65 -12.63
CA LEU A 282 3.43 4.97 -11.39
C LEU A 282 2.18 5.61 -10.79
N MET A 283 2.18 6.92 -10.66
CA MET A 283 1.05 7.68 -10.10
C MET A 283 -0.20 7.57 -10.99
N GLY A 284 -0.05 7.70 -12.31
CA GLY A 284 -1.15 7.57 -13.27
C GLY A 284 -1.78 6.18 -13.30
N LEU A 285 -0.95 5.13 -13.25
CA LEU A 285 -1.44 3.76 -13.11
C LEU A 285 -2.18 3.56 -11.78
N SER A 286 -1.72 4.21 -10.70
CA SER A 286 -2.41 4.16 -9.41
C SER A 286 -3.78 4.85 -9.47
N VAL A 287 -3.89 6.00 -10.15
CA VAL A 287 -5.20 6.64 -10.44
C VAL A 287 -6.10 5.68 -11.20
N ALA A 288 -5.56 5.04 -12.25
CA ALA A 288 -6.33 4.09 -13.06
C ALA A 288 -6.83 2.89 -12.23
N VAL A 289 -5.98 2.32 -11.37
CA VAL A 289 -6.36 1.23 -10.46
C VAL A 289 -7.45 1.68 -9.49
N CYS A 290 -7.35 2.86 -8.87
CA CYS A 290 -8.40 3.37 -7.99
C CYS A 290 -9.73 3.59 -8.73
N CYS A 291 -9.69 4.06 -9.98
CA CYS A 291 -10.88 4.31 -10.79
C CYS A 291 -11.44 3.03 -11.46
N ALA A 292 -10.69 1.93 -11.51
CA ALA A 292 -11.12 0.66 -12.10
C ALA A 292 -11.90 -0.24 -11.13
N THR A 293 -12.25 0.25 -9.95
CA THR A 293 -13.02 -0.48 -8.93
C THR A 293 -14.41 0.10 -8.74
N SER A 294 -15.32 -0.71 -8.19
CA SER A 294 -16.72 -0.33 -7.93
C SER A 294 -16.90 0.77 -6.88
N THR A 295 -15.86 1.11 -6.12
CA THR A 295 -15.91 2.09 -5.03
C THR A 295 -14.56 2.79 -4.87
N LEU A 296 -14.58 4.04 -4.40
CA LEU A 296 -13.38 4.79 -4.00
C LEU A 296 -12.93 4.51 -2.55
N ALA A 297 -13.62 3.63 -1.84
CA ALA A 297 -13.27 3.32 -0.46
C ALA A 297 -11.79 2.90 -0.32
N SER A 298 -11.10 3.41 0.68
CA SER A 298 -9.68 3.20 0.95
C SER A 298 -8.69 3.84 -0.06
N THR A 299 -9.13 4.72 -0.93
CA THR A 299 -8.22 5.40 -1.88
C THR A 299 -7.12 6.15 -1.12
N ALA A 300 -7.45 6.87 -0.04
CA ALA A 300 -6.47 7.57 0.78
C ALA A 300 -5.41 6.63 1.37
N ARG A 301 -5.80 5.42 1.78
CA ARG A 301 -4.88 4.38 2.24
C ARG A 301 -4.02 3.84 1.10
N TYR A 302 -4.64 3.54 -0.06
CA TYR A 302 -3.94 3.00 -1.23
C TYR A 302 -2.98 3.98 -1.88
N THR A 303 -3.06 5.27 -1.59
CA THR A 303 -2.10 6.27 -2.05
C THR A 303 -0.94 6.49 -1.08
N ALA A 304 -1.05 6.04 0.18
CA ALA A 304 -0.04 6.25 1.22
C ALA A 304 1.34 5.63 0.91
N TRP A 305 1.42 4.61 0.06
CA TRP A 305 2.68 4.00 -0.34
C TRP A 305 3.35 4.67 -1.56
N LEU A 306 2.67 5.62 -2.21
CA LEU A 306 3.15 6.26 -3.42
C LEU A 306 4.13 7.39 -3.10
N PHE A 307 5.40 7.04 -2.82
CA PHE A 307 6.42 8.06 -2.51
C PHE A 307 6.50 9.20 -3.55
N PRO A 308 6.28 8.99 -4.88
CA PRO A 308 6.37 10.09 -5.84
C PRO A 308 5.27 11.15 -5.64
N MET A 309 4.12 10.77 -5.08
CA MET A 309 3.06 11.72 -4.74
C MET A 309 3.56 12.74 -3.69
N PHE A 310 4.27 12.27 -2.68
CA PHE A 310 4.83 13.14 -1.63
C PHE A 310 5.97 14.01 -2.15
N LEU A 311 6.82 13.46 -3.03
CA LEU A 311 7.85 14.24 -3.71
C LEU A 311 7.22 15.33 -4.60
N ALA A 312 6.19 15.00 -5.37
CA ALA A 312 5.48 15.97 -6.19
C ALA A 312 4.85 17.09 -5.34
N ALA A 313 4.22 16.72 -4.22
CA ALA A 313 3.68 17.70 -3.29
C ALA A 313 4.79 18.58 -2.69
N ALA A 314 5.93 18.01 -2.29
CA ALA A 314 7.07 18.76 -1.78
C ALA A 314 7.63 19.75 -2.82
N LEU A 315 7.71 19.35 -4.10
CA LEU A 315 8.13 20.23 -5.20
C LEU A 315 7.14 21.39 -5.40
N VAL A 316 5.84 21.14 -5.35
CA VAL A 316 4.81 22.20 -5.43
C VAL A 316 4.90 23.18 -4.27
N LEU A 317 5.21 22.68 -3.07
CA LEU A 317 5.31 23.44 -1.83
C LEU A 317 6.68 24.13 -1.65
N ARG A 318 7.68 23.79 -2.46
CA ARG A 318 9.04 24.33 -2.37
C ARG A 318 9.02 25.86 -2.47
N GLY A 319 9.68 26.52 -1.52
CA GLY A 319 9.75 27.97 -1.46
C GLY A 319 8.45 28.69 -1.02
N LYS A 320 7.43 27.93 -0.56
CA LYS A 320 6.14 28.49 -0.13
C LYS A 320 5.84 28.15 1.34
N PRO A 321 6.55 28.75 2.31
CA PRO A 321 6.47 28.36 3.72
C PRO A 321 5.08 28.51 4.33
N TRP A 322 4.29 29.50 3.87
CA TRP A 322 2.91 29.67 4.31
C TRP A 322 2.02 28.49 3.89
N LEU A 323 2.22 27.96 2.67
CA LEU A 323 1.44 26.83 2.16
C LEU A 323 1.88 25.52 2.85
N GLN A 324 3.18 25.36 3.14
CA GLN A 324 3.68 24.25 3.94
C GLN A 324 3.01 24.22 5.32
N ARG A 325 2.94 25.38 6.00
CA ARG A 325 2.25 25.51 7.29
C ARG A 325 0.76 25.19 7.16
N ALA A 326 0.09 25.69 6.14
CA ALA A 326 -1.32 25.43 5.90
C ALA A 326 -1.59 23.92 5.72
N VAL A 327 -0.76 23.22 4.93
CA VAL A 327 -0.85 21.76 4.75
C VAL A 327 -0.68 21.03 6.10
N LEU A 328 0.30 21.42 6.92
CA LEU A 328 0.53 20.81 8.23
C LEU A 328 -0.65 21.03 9.18
N VAL A 329 -1.16 22.25 9.24
CA VAL A 329 -2.31 22.63 10.10
C VAL A 329 -3.58 21.88 9.72
N VAL A 330 -3.75 21.52 8.45
CA VAL A 330 -4.92 20.74 7.99
C VAL A 330 -4.68 19.24 8.13
N SER A 331 -3.52 18.74 7.67
CA SER A 331 -3.24 17.31 7.59
C SER A 331 -3.05 16.65 8.96
N ALA A 332 -2.35 17.31 9.90
CA ALA A 332 -2.07 16.70 11.19
C ALA A 332 -3.35 16.50 12.05
N PRO A 333 -4.26 17.46 12.20
CA PRO A 333 -5.53 17.22 12.89
C PRO A 333 -6.40 16.18 12.18
N LEU A 334 -6.42 16.17 10.84
CA LEU A 334 -7.18 15.19 10.07
C LEU A 334 -6.61 13.77 10.30
N MET A 335 -5.29 13.63 10.32
CA MET A 335 -4.62 12.37 10.65
C MET A 335 -4.98 11.91 12.07
N LEU A 336 -4.94 12.80 13.06
CA LEU A 336 -5.29 12.47 14.45
C LEU A 336 -6.77 12.06 14.58
N LEU A 337 -7.67 12.72 13.85
CA LEU A 337 -9.07 12.35 13.80
C LEU A 337 -9.28 10.95 13.20
N LEU A 338 -8.63 10.65 12.07
CA LEU A 338 -8.69 9.33 11.45
C LEU A 338 -8.05 8.26 12.34
N LEU A 339 -6.93 8.57 12.99
CA LEU A 339 -6.28 7.68 13.95
C LEU A 339 -7.20 7.36 15.14
N SER A 340 -7.86 8.37 15.71
CA SER A 340 -8.82 8.16 16.81
C SER A 340 -9.97 7.26 16.39
N ARG A 341 -10.53 7.48 15.19
CA ARG A 341 -11.56 6.60 14.62
C ARG A 341 -11.07 5.17 14.45
N PHE A 342 -9.87 5.00 13.88
CA PHE A 342 -9.25 3.69 13.70
C PHE A 342 -9.05 2.95 15.03
N ALA A 343 -8.44 3.62 16.02
CA ALA A 343 -8.16 3.03 17.33
C ALA A 343 -9.43 2.64 18.11
N THR A 344 -10.56 3.32 17.84
CA THR A 344 -11.88 3.02 18.43
C THR A 344 -12.72 2.03 17.60
N GLY A 345 -12.12 1.36 16.60
CA GLY A 345 -12.78 0.34 15.78
C GLY A 345 -13.74 0.89 14.71
N HIS A 346 -13.66 2.20 14.40
CA HIS A 346 -14.42 2.79 13.30
C HIS A 346 -13.57 2.81 12.03
N TRP A 347 -14.20 2.48 10.89
CA TRP A 347 -13.50 2.53 9.61
C TRP A 347 -12.94 3.93 9.32
N ALA A 348 -11.67 4.00 8.92
CA ALA A 348 -10.92 5.24 8.73
C ALA A 348 -10.14 5.30 7.41
N GLY A 349 -10.32 4.33 6.47
CA GLY A 349 -9.62 4.37 5.21
C GLY A 349 -10.10 3.36 4.19
#